data_09360446fdda7e32423cef8dc668db8b
#
_entry.id   09360446fdda7e32423cef8dc668db8b
#
_cell.length_a   1.000
_cell.length_b   1.000
_cell.length_c   1.000
_cell.angle_alpha   90.00
_cell.angle_beta   90.00
_cell.angle_gamma   90.00
#
_symmetry.space_group_name_H-M   'P 1'
#
loop_
_entity.id
_entity.type
_entity.pdbx_description
1 polymer ?
#
loop_
_entity_poly.entity_id
_entity_poly.type
_entity_poly.pdbx_seq_one_letter_code
_entity_poly.pdbx_strand_id
1 'polypeptide(L)'
;MQMRNMIWPWRRKSRRRMARIVVDGPITGATRKRVLKALREVKQREFPALLLRIDSPGGTVGDSQEIHAALLRLREQGCRVVASFGNISASGGVYIGVAAEKIVANPGTITGSIGVI
;
A
#
# COMPACT_ATOMS: atom_id res chain seq x y z
N MET A 1 20.58 -23.35 -21.49
CA MET A 1 20.51 -22.12 -20.68
C MET A 1 19.11 -21.67 -20.51
N GLN A 2 18.77 -21.21 -19.33
CA GLN A 2 17.43 -20.74 -19.05
C GLN A 2 17.25 -19.32 -19.53
N MET A 3 16.20 -19.08 -20.28
CA MET A 3 15.87 -17.73 -20.76
C MET A 3 15.74 -16.71 -19.63
N ARG A 4 15.14 -17.12 -18.53
CA ARG A 4 15.02 -16.21 -17.39
C ARG A 4 16.36 -15.83 -16.77
N ASN A 5 17.41 -16.61 -16.95
CA ASN A 5 18.74 -16.21 -16.52
C ASN A 5 19.28 -15.06 -17.35
N MET A 6 18.86 -14.98 -18.60
CA MET A 6 19.29 -13.92 -19.49
C MET A 6 18.64 -12.57 -19.16
N ILE A 7 17.50 -12.58 -18.49
CA ILE A 7 16.82 -11.34 -18.12
C ILE A 7 17.16 -10.88 -16.71
N TRP A 8 18.12 -11.52 -16.08
CA TRP A 8 18.54 -11.18 -14.74
C TRP A 8 18.89 -9.74 -14.50
N PRO A 9 19.64 -9.04 -15.36
CA PRO A 9 20.07 -7.68 -15.00
C PRO A 9 18.93 -6.79 -14.63
N TRP A 10 17.83 -6.80 -15.37
CA TRP A 10 16.73 -5.95 -14.99
C TRP A 10 15.75 -6.56 -13.98
N ARG A 11 15.73 -7.86 -13.81
CA ARG A 11 15.07 -8.46 -12.67
C ARG A 11 15.75 -8.04 -11.37
N ARG A 12 17.09 -8.02 -11.38
CA ARG A 12 17.84 -7.53 -10.22
C ARG A 12 17.56 -6.08 -9.93
N LYS A 13 17.46 -5.23 -10.94
CA LYS A 13 17.08 -3.83 -10.77
C LYS A 13 15.70 -3.72 -10.13
N SER A 14 14.74 -4.52 -10.60
CA SER A 14 13.40 -4.56 -10.01
C SER A 14 13.42 -5.00 -8.54
N ARG A 15 14.28 -5.97 -8.19
CA ARG A 15 14.42 -6.44 -6.82
C ARG A 15 14.99 -5.41 -5.86
N ARG A 16 15.71 -4.44 -6.37
CA ARG A 16 16.29 -3.35 -5.57
C ARG A 16 15.41 -2.12 -5.53
N ARG A 17 14.33 -2.14 -6.26
CA ARG A 17 13.43 -1.01 -6.38
C ARG A 17 12.26 -1.18 -5.43
N MET A 18 11.78 -0.06 -4.97
CA MET A 18 10.58 -0.01 -4.13
C MET A 18 9.53 0.80 -4.86
N ALA A 19 8.34 0.25 -4.93
CA ALA A 19 7.19 1.00 -5.43
C ALA A 19 6.69 1.95 -4.34
N ARG A 20 6.08 3.05 -4.75
CA ARG A 20 5.48 4.01 -3.82
C ARG A 20 4.07 4.32 -4.29
N ILE A 21 3.13 4.16 -3.37
CA ILE A 21 1.73 4.52 -3.60
C ILE A 21 1.32 5.53 -2.51
N VAL A 22 0.59 6.55 -2.91
CA VAL A 22 0.11 7.58 -1.98
C VAL A 22 -1.41 7.49 -1.88
N VAL A 23 -1.88 7.40 -0.63
CA VAL A 23 -3.30 7.52 -0.30
C VAL A 23 -3.46 8.85 0.42
N ASP A 24 -3.91 9.87 -0.30
CA ASP A 24 -4.00 11.24 0.18
C ASP A 24 -5.46 11.70 0.12
N GLY A 25 -5.90 12.37 1.19
CA GLY A 25 -7.28 12.84 1.30
C GLY A 25 -8.29 11.74 1.60
N PRO A 26 -9.59 12.01 1.43
CA PRO A 26 -10.65 11.05 1.73
C PRO A 26 -10.56 9.78 0.86
N ILE A 27 -10.89 8.65 1.45
CA ILE A 27 -10.93 7.37 0.75
C ILE A 27 -12.31 7.21 0.11
N THR A 28 -12.34 7.24 -1.21
CA THR A 28 -13.55 7.15 -2.01
C THR A 28 -13.44 6.01 -3.02
N GLY A 29 -14.47 5.81 -3.82
CA GLY A 29 -14.42 4.84 -4.93
C GLY A 29 -13.33 5.17 -5.94
N ALA A 30 -13.07 6.46 -6.20
CA ALA A 30 -11.99 6.89 -7.07
C ALA A 30 -10.62 6.52 -6.48
N THR A 31 -10.45 6.72 -5.17
CA THR A 31 -9.24 6.31 -4.46
C THR A 31 -9.01 4.82 -4.60
N ARG A 32 -10.05 4.02 -4.33
CA ARG A 32 -9.98 2.57 -4.46
C ARG A 32 -9.54 2.15 -5.86
N LYS A 33 -10.18 2.67 -6.89
CA LYS A 33 -9.85 2.32 -8.29
C LYS A 33 -8.40 2.63 -8.61
N ARG A 34 -7.93 3.81 -8.21
CA ARG A 34 -6.56 4.25 -8.45
C ARG A 34 -5.56 3.36 -7.73
N VAL A 35 -5.81 3.09 -6.46
CA VAL A 35 -4.89 2.28 -5.65
C VAL A 35 -4.87 0.84 -6.11
N LEU A 36 -6.03 0.24 -6.39
CA LEU A 36 -6.09 -1.13 -6.89
C LEU A 36 -5.35 -1.29 -8.22
N LYS A 37 -5.48 -0.31 -9.11
CA LYS A 37 -4.74 -0.30 -10.37
C LYS A 37 -3.23 -0.26 -10.12
N ALA A 38 -2.78 0.61 -9.23
CA ALA A 38 -1.36 0.71 -8.88
C ALA A 38 -0.84 -0.58 -8.24
N LEU A 39 -1.63 -1.22 -7.38
CA LEU A 39 -1.24 -2.49 -6.76
C LEU A 39 -1.09 -3.60 -7.80
N ARG A 40 -1.96 -3.63 -8.81
CA ARG A 40 -1.81 -4.57 -9.93
C ARG A 40 -0.49 -4.36 -10.68
N GLU A 41 -0.11 -3.11 -10.89
CA GLU A 41 1.18 -2.81 -11.54
C GLU A 41 2.36 -3.24 -10.67
N VAL A 42 2.29 -3.01 -9.36
CA VAL A 42 3.32 -3.46 -8.43
C VAL A 42 3.52 -4.97 -8.53
N LYS A 43 2.42 -5.72 -8.58
CA LYS A 43 2.46 -7.17 -8.74
C LYS A 43 3.05 -7.58 -10.09
N GLN A 44 2.54 -6.99 -11.17
CA GLN A 44 2.96 -7.35 -12.53
C GLN A 44 4.44 -7.06 -12.77
N ARG A 45 4.94 -5.98 -12.19
CA ARG A 45 6.34 -5.58 -12.33
C ARG A 45 7.23 -6.20 -11.26
N GLU A 46 6.67 -7.06 -10.44
CA GLU A 46 7.40 -7.84 -9.43
C GLU A 46 8.26 -6.99 -8.49
N PHE A 47 7.75 -5.84 -8.06
CA PHE A 47 8.44 -5.05 -7.05
C PHE A 47 8.51 -5.85 -5.74
N PRO A 48 9.70 -5.97 -5.14
CA PRO A 48 9.85 -6.72 -3.90
C PRO A 48 9.31 -5.97 -2.68
N ALA A 49 9.13 -4.67 -2.78
CA ALA A 49 8.68 -3.85 -1.67
C ALA A 49 7.78 -2.70 -2.15
N LEU A 50 6.86 -2.32 -1.28
CA LEU A 50 5.93 -1.20 -1.48
C LEU A 50 5.98 -0.29 -0.27
N LEU A 51 6.21 0.98 -0.51
CA LEU A 51 6.00 2.02 0.48
C LEU A 51 4.63 2.64 0.25
N LEU A 52 3.77 2.52 1.23
CA LEU A 52 2.41 3.07 1.19
C LEU A 52 2.36 4.31 2.07
N ARG A 53 2.33 5.47 1.44
CA ARG A 53 2.21 6.73 2.15
C ARG A 53 0.74 7.06 2.35
N ILE A 54 0.31 7.19 3.60
CA ILE A 54 -1.09 7.47 3.95
C ILE A 54 -1.18 8.81 4.66
N ASP A 55 -1.98 9.69 4.10
CA ASP A 55 -2.30 10.99 4.71
C ASP A 55 -3.79 11.23 4.49
N SER A 56 -4.63 10.57 5.31
CA SER A 56 -6.06 10.47 5.06
C SER A 56 -6.86 10.47 6.36
N PRO A 57 -7.97 11.21 6.41
CA PRO A 57 -8.90 11.14 7.54
C PRO A 57 -9.79 9.89 7.50
N GLY A 58 -9.69 9.08 6.45
CA GLY A 58 -10.56 7.94 6.22
C GLY A 58 -11.58 8.20 5.14
N GLY A 59 -12.60 7.38 5.07
CA GLY A 59 -13.65 7.51 4.07
C GLY A 59 -14.61 6.34 4.15
N THR A 60 -15.05 5.86 2.99
CA THR A 60 -16.02 4.78 2.93
C THR A 60 -15.41 3.44 3.32
N VAL A 61 -16.17 2.67 4.09
CA VAL A 61 -15.71 1.41 4.67
C VAL A 61 -15.43 0.36 3.59
N GLY A 62 -16.33 0.21 2.63
CA GLY A 62 -16.16 -0.78 1.57
C GLY A 62 -14.91 -0.55 0.73
N ASP A 63 -14.65 0.70 0.38
CA ASP A 63 -13.45 1.07 -0.39
C ASP A 63 -12.17 0.78 0.40
N SER A 64 -12.17 1.13 1.68
CA SER A 64 -11.04 0.86 2.57
C SER A 64 -10.81 -0.64 2.73
N GLN A 65 -11.87 -1.43 2.85
CA GLN A 65 -11.79 -2.88 2.95
C GLN A 65 -11.17 -3.52 1.72
N GLU A 66 -11.57 -3.09 0.54
CA GLU A 66 -11.02 -3.64 -0.71
C GLU A 66 -9.54 -3.34 -0.86
N ILE A 67 -9.11 -2.13 -0.49
CA ILE A 67 -7.70 -1.76 -0.50
C ILE A 67 -6.92 -2.61 0.51
N HIS A 68 -7.44 -2.75 1.73
CA HIS A 68 -6.83 -3.58 2.77
C HIS A 68 -6.64 -5.02 2.30
N ALA A 69 -7.67 -5.61 1.75
CA ALA A 69 -7.62 -6.99 1.25
C ALA A 69 -6.60 -7.15 0.11
N ALA A 70 -6.53 -6.17 -0.79
CA ALA A 70 -5.57 -6.21 -1.88
C ALA A 70 -4.12 -6.12 -1.38
N LEU A 71 -3.88 -5.32 -0.34
CA LEU A 71 -2.55 -5.23 0.28
C LEU A 71 -2.15 -6.55 0.92
N LEU A 72 -3.07 -7.22 1.62
CA LEU A 72 -2.80 -8.53 2.20
C LEU A 72 -2.45 -9.55 1.13
N ARG A 73 -3.18 -9.56 0.02
CA ARG A 73 -2.88 -10.46 -1.10
C ARG A 73 -1.49 -10.18 -1.68
N LEU A 74 -1.12 -8.92 -1.81
CA LEU A 74 0.20 -8.54 -2.31
C LEU A 74 1.31 -9.05 -1.39
N ARG A 75 1.10 -8.95 -0.08
CA ARG A 75 2.04 -9.50 0.91
C ARG A 75 2.17 -11.02 0.79
N GLU A 76 1.06 -11.72 0.63
CA GLU A 76 1.07 -13.17 0.45
C GLU A 76 1.86 -13.59 -0.79
N GLN A 77 1.94 -12.73 -1.78
CA GLN A 77 2.69 -12.95 -3.00
C GLN A 77 4.17 -12.58 -2.88
N GLY A 78 4.61 -12.19 -1.69
CA GLY A 78 6.01 -11.94 -1.39
C GLY A 78 6.45 -10.48 -1.44
N CYS A 79 5.56 -9.55 -1.68
CA CYS A 79 5.90 -8.13 -1.63
C CYS A 79 5.86 -7.63 -0.19
N ARG A 80 6.92 -6.98 0.24
CA ARG A 80 6.96 -6.36 1.57
C ARG A 80 6.26 -5.01 1.52
N VAL A 81 5.35 -4.78 2.45
CA VAL A 81 4.57 -3.55 2.51
C VAL A 81 4.86 -2.80 3.80
N VAL A 82 5.30 -1.57 3.67
CA VAL A 82 5.53 -0.65 4.78
C VAL A 82 4.61 0.55 4.60
N ALA A 83 3.86 0.90 5.64
CA ALA A 83 3.03 2.09 5.65
C ALA A 83 3.76 3.22 6.36
N SER A 84 3.68 4.41 5.78
CA SER A 84 4.21 5.64 6.37
C SER A 84 3.06 6.62 6.51
N PHE A 85 2.74 6.99 7.74
CA PHE A 85 1.65 7.93 8.03
C PHE A 85 2.15 9.37 7.91
N GLY A 86 1.37 10.20 7.24
CA GLY A 86 1.63 11.63 7.12
C GLY A 86 1.10 12.41 8.30
N ASN A 87 0.45 13.54 8.03
CA ASN A 87 -0.12 14.38 9.08
C ASN A 87 -1.28 13.69 9.79
N ILE A 88 -2.07 12.94 9.04
CA ILE A 88 -3.23 12.24 9.57
C ILE A 88 -3.34 10.85 8.92
N SER A 89 -3.64 9.86 9.74
CA SER A 89 -4.08 8.56 9.26
C SER A 89 -5.12 8.06 10.26
N ALA A 90 -6.37 8.27 9.95
CA ALA A 90 -7.47 8.01 10.86
C ALA A 90 -8.53 7.15 10.19
N SER A 91 -9.32 6.41 10.98
CA SER A 91 -10.41 5.57 10.50
C SER A 91 -9.95 4.64 9.37
N GLY A 92 -10.48 4.77 8.16
CA GLY A 92 -10.06 3.96 7.00
C GLY A 92 -8.58 4.05 6.68
N GLY A 93 -7.94 5.20 6.96
CA GLY A 93 -6.50 5.35 6.78
C GLY A 93 -5.70 4.41 7.68
N VAL A 94 -6.10 4.29 8.94
CA VAL A 94 -5.49 3.31 9.86
C VAL A 94 -5.79 1.90 9.41
N TYR A 95 -7.03 1.63 9.01
CA TYR A 95 -7.45 0.30 8.58
C TYR A 95 -6.62 -0.20 7.39
N ILE A 96 -6.37 0.66 6.42
CA ILE A 96 -5.49 0.35 5.30
C ILE A 96 -4.06 0.13 5.78
N GLY A 97 -3.58 1.01 6.67
CA GLY A 97 -2.21 0.95 7.17
C GLY A 97 -1.88 -0.33 7.92
N VAL A 98 -2.84 -0.89 8.67
CA VAL A 98 -2.60 -2.13 9.43
C VAL A 98 -2.46 -3.36 8.53
N ALA A 99 -2.77 -3.25 7.24
CA ALA A 99 -2.45 -4.32 6.30
C ALA A 99 -0.95 -4.41 6.01
N ALA A 100 -0.18 -3.37 6.32
CA ALA A 100 1.26 -3.37 6.15
C ALA A 100 1.96 -4.18 7.25
N GLU A 101 3.17 -4.66 6.95
CA GLU A 101 3.98 -5.37 7.93
C GLU A 101 4.51 -4.43 9.00
N LYS A 102 4.73 -3.18 8.63
CA LYS A 102 5.34 -2.17 9.50
C LYS A 102 4.69 -0.83 9.22
N ILE A 103 4.47 -0.08 10.29
CA ILE A 103 3.92 1.27 10.22
C ILE A 103 4.94 2.23 10.81
N VAL A 104 5.23 3.30 10.08
CA VAL A 104 6.08 4.39 10.54
C VAL A 104 5.23 5.64 10.63
N ALA A 105 5.27 6.32 11.76
CA ALA A 105 4.53 7.56 11.99
C ALA A 105 5.44 8.57 12.66
N ASN A 106 5.17 9.85 12.42
CA ASN A 106 5.84 10.94 13.14
C ASN A 106 5.17 11.18 14.48
N PRO A 107 5.89 11.74 15.47
CA PRO A 107 5.26 12.08 16.75
C PRO A 107 4.04 13.00 16.63
N GLY A 108 4.01 13.85 15.59
CA GLY A 108 2.90 14.76 15.35
C GLY A 108 1.75 14.18 14.51
N THR A 109 1.83 12.92 14.12
CA THR A 109 0.78 12.29 13.31
C THR A 109 -0.49 12.12 14.13
N ILE A 110 -1.62 12.58 13.58
CA ILE A 110 -2.94 12.32 14.16
C ILE A 110 -3.39 10.96 13.64
N THR A 111 -3.63 10.00 14.53
CA THR A 111 -4.03 8.66 14.14
C THR A 111 -5.06 8.09 15.10
N GLY A 112 -5.77 7.06 14.64
CA GLY A 112 -6.80 6.39 15.43
C GLY A 112 -8.20 6.65 14.87
N SER A 113 -9.17 6.90 15.77
CA SER A 113 -10.56 7.17 15.39
C SER A 113 -11.17 6.08 14.51
N ILE A 114 -10.95 4.82 14.89
CA ILE A 114 -11.55 3.68 14.20
C ILE A 114 -12.90 3.39 14.84
N GLY A 115 -13.94 3.42 14.04
CA GLY A 115 -15.27 3.09 14.51
C GLY A 115 -16.23 2.94 13.36
N VAL A 116 -17.21 2.05 13.56
CA VAL A 116 -18.34 1.87 12.64
C VAL A 116 -19.60 2.07 13.44
N ILE A 117 -20.39 3.04 13.03
CA ILE A 117 -21.64 3.36 13.70
C ILE A 117 -22.81 2.89 12.87
#